data_58ff9074c81eb5b65657aa7fe70c58fc
#
_entry.id   58ff9074c81eb5b65657aa7fe70c58fc
#
_cell.length_a   1.000
_cell.length_b   1.000
_cell.length_c   1.000
_cell.angle_alpha   90.00
_cell.angle_beta   90.00
_cell.angle_gamma   90.00
#
_symmetry.space_group_name_H-M   'P 1'
#
loop_
_entity.id
_entity.type
_entity.pdbx_description
1 polymer ?
#
loop_
_entity_poly.entity_id
_entity_poly.type
_entity_poly.pdbx_seq_one_letter_code
_entity_poly.pdbx_strand_id
1 'polypeptide(L)'
;MREISMNDAQVEWDNYLIRFSDYNILQCYSFGEYYKNKSISTELKRYILFDGNKPVIMGQAKIKEIKTISAVFIYMKGGPLYNLSDSEKKNVKYLKKYLNEFVNLIKNKYKLYYLNFQLTSESGVAEELVLRECGWSKPIIERSLFLTYRVQIYKDINDNFKSFDPKWRNQLRRAEKVNHYFEWGNSDTYIKRYIRMHNTMFKMKKMKKFMLKDVDLCELKQNMKDHMQVLIVSVNNKDVSGCVILLFEKKAYYVYAASNELGRSYYSSNVMIWNLIKRLHDIGVNELDLLGVDPHKNWGGYHFKKGIGGQLVKFVGEWEHSSTNFIKVLMNTLFFLRK
;
A
#
# COMPACT_ATOMS: atom_id res chain seq x y z
N MET A 1 17.03 19.75 -4.72
CA MET A 1 15.72 19.07 -4.81
C MET A 1 14.74 19.97 -5.56
N ARG A 2 13.95 19.42 -6.46
CA ARG A 2 12.92 20.16 -7.23
C ARG A 2 11.54 19.75 -6.74
N GLU A 3 10.70 20.74 -6.39
CA GLU A 3 9.26 20.53 -6.22
C GLU A 3 8.62 20.56 -7.62
N ILE A 4 7.83 19.55 -7.96
CA ILE A 4 7.12 19.48 -9.24
C ILE A 4 5.75 20.12 -9.07
N SER A 5 5.45 21.12 -9.89
CA SER A 5 4.13 21.75 -9.92
C SER A 5 3.08 20.79 -10.50
N MET A 6 1.80 21.01 -10.14
CA MET A 6 0.69 20.13 -10.55
C MET A 6 0.42 20.07 -12.07
N ASN A 7 1.07 20.89 -12.87
CA ASN A 7 0.92 20.92 -14.33
C ASN A 7 1.85 19.92 -15.04
N ASP A 8 2.80 19.31 -14.33
CA ASP A 8 3.66 18.28 -14.89
C ASP A 8 2.89 16.96 -14.98
N ALA A 9 2.73 16.48 -16.19
CA ALA A 9 1.76 15.46 -16.57
C ALA A 9 1.89 14.15 -15.77
N GLN A 10 0.75 13.50 -15.49
CA GLN A 10 0.64 12.15 -14.92
C GLN A 10 1.66 11.17 -15.54
N VAL A 11 1.82 11.21 -16.85
CA VAL A 11 2.71 10.33 -17.61
C VAL A 11 4.18 10.52 -17.21
N GLU A 12 4.63 11.76 -16.99
CA GLU A 12 6.02 12.02 -16.59
C GLU A 12 6.33 11.50 -15.18
N TRP A 13 5.42 11.72 -14.23
CA TRP A 13 5.56 11.23 -12.87
C TRP A 13 5.66 9.70 -12.81
N ASP A 14 4.72 9.00 -13.44
CA ASP A 14 4.67 7.54 -13.42
C ASP A 14 5.83 6.92 -14.23
N ASN A 15 6.29 7.56 -15.31
CA ASN A 15 7.50 7.16 -16.05
C ASN A 15 8.79 7.27 -15.22
N TYR A 16 8.89 8.26 -14.32
CA TYR A 16 10.00 8.31 -13.37
C TYR A 16 9.83 7.24 -12.29
N LEU A 17 8.60 7.03 -11.80
CA LEU A 17 8.29 6.11 -10.72
C LEU A 17 8.76 4.68 -11.01
N ILE A 18 8.49 4.17 -12.21
CA ILE A 18 8.82 2.79 -12.61
C ILE A 18 10.31 2.50 -12.74
N ARG A 19 11.15 3.52 -12.70
CA ARG A 19 12.62 3.36 -12.70
C ARG A 19 13.17 2.91 -11.34
N PHE A 20 12.38 3.02 -10.28
CA PHE A 20 12.76 2.60 -8.94
C PHE A 20 12.28 1.17 -8.69
N SER A 21 13.13 0.28 -8.19
CA SER A 21 12.74 -1.11 -7.88
C SER A 21 11.73 -1.19 -6.73
N ASP A 22 11.75 -0.20 -5.83
CA ASP A 22 10.80 -0.05 -4.72
C ASP A 22 9.53 0.73 -5.10
N TYR A 23 9.27 0.93 -6.41
CA TYR A 23 8.05 1.57 -6.86
C TYR A 23 6.80 0.84 -6.32
N ASN A 24 5.80 1.61 -5.96
CA ASN A 24 4.58 1.09 -5.37
C ASN A 24 3.36 1.95 -5.71
N ILE A 25 2.18 1.35 -5.58
CA ILE A 25 0.90 1.99 -5.90
C ILE A 25 0.64 3.27 -5.09
N LEU A 26 1.15 3.37 -3.85
CA LEU A 26 0.92 4.52 -2.97
C LEU A 26 1.62 5.79 -3.46
N GLN A 27 2.60 5.61 -4.35
CA GLN A 27 3.37 6.71 -4.95
C GLN A 27 3.00 6.96 -6.42
N CYS A 28 2.10 6.18 -7.06
CA CYS A 28 1.63 6.49 -8.39
C CYS A 28 0.77 7.78 -8.40
N TYR A 29 0.73 8.45 -9.54
CA TYR A 29 0.02 9.72 -9.70
C TYR A 29 -1.45 9.63 -9.26
N SER A 30 -2.17 8.64 -9.78
CA SER A 30 -3.60 8.44 -9.53
C SER A 30 -3.91 8.20 -8.05
N PHE A 31 -3.06 7.47 -7.32
CA PHE A 31 -3.22 7.28 -5.89
C PHE A 31 -2.97 8.57 -5.10
N GLY A 32 -2.05 9.41 -5.56
CA GLY A 32 -1.84 10.74 -4.99
C GLY A 32 -3.09 11.62 -5.10
N GLU A 33 -3.72 11.66 -6.27
CA GLU A 33 -4.95 12.42 -6.49
C GLU A 33 -6.11 11.88 -5.61
N TYR A 34 -6.28 10.56 -5.52
CA TYR A 34 -7.21 9.95 -4.58
C TYR A 34 -6.94 10.40 -3.14
N TYR A 35 -5.66 10.43 -2.75
CA TYR A 35 -5.27 10.77 -1.40
C TYR A 35 -5.49 12.24 -1.06
N LYS A 36 -5.31 13.13 -2.05
CA LYS A 36 -5.60 14.56 -1.97
C LYS A 36 -7.09 14.80 -1.71
N ASN A 37 -7.96 14.13 -2.46
CA ASN A 37 -9.41 14.34 -2.42
C ASN A 37 -10.05 13.92 -1.07
N LYS A 38 -9.39 13.07 -0.28
CA LYS A 38 -9.88 12.64 1.05
C LYS A 38 -9.89 13.73 2.14
N SER A 39 -9.37 14.92 1.87
CA SER A 39 -9.33 15.98 2.89
C SER A 39 -9.22 17.37 2.26
N ILE A 40 -10.20 18.21 2.49
CA ILE A 40 -10.31 19.58 1.97
C ILE A 40 -9.17 20.50 2.46
N SER A 41 -8.57 20.20 3.62
CA SER A 41 -7.55 21.05 4.25
C SER A 41 -6.10 20.62 3.99
N THR A 42 -5.86 19.76 3.00
CA THR A 42 -4.52 19.24 2.72
C THR A 42 -4.19 19.36 1.24
N GLU A 43 -2.94 19.72 0.96
CA GLU A 43 -2.36 19.72 -0.37
C GLU A 43 -1.58 18.44 -0.61
N LEU A 44 -1.45 18.06 -1.89
CA LEU A 44 -0.51 17.05 -2.34
C LEU A 44 0.65 17.75 -3.03
N LYS A 45 1.87 17.42 -2.59
CA LYS A 45 3.09 17.91 -3.25
C LYS A 45 3.98 16.74 -3.67
N ARG A 46 4.66 16.93 -4.79
CA ARG A 46 5.56 15.97 -5.42
C ARG A 46 6.97 16.51 -5.43
N TYR A 47 7.93 15.71 -5.03
CA TYR A 47 9.34 16.07 -4.90
C TYR A 47 10.22 15.08 -5.62
N ILE A 48 11.18 15.58 -6.40
CA ILE A 48 12.21 14.76 -7.04
C ILE A 48 13.59 15.35 -6.72
N LEU A 49 14.52 14.49 -6.38
CA LEU A 49 15.96 14.80 -6.37
C LEU A 49 16.56 14.26 -7.66
N PHE A 50 17.26 15.11 -8.39
CA PHE A 50 18.00 14.74 -9.59
C PHE A 50 19.50 14.69 -9.34
N ASP A 51 20.17 13.76 -10.04
CA ASP A 51 21.62 13.76 -10.25
C ASP A 51 21.84 13.94 -11.77
N GLY A 52 22.26 15.14 -12.16
CA GLY A 52 22.13 15.58 -13.56
C GLY A 52 20.66 15.56 -13.99
N ASN A 53 20.35 14.82 -15.06
CA ASN A 53 19.00 14.64 -15.59
C ASN A 53 18.32 13.33 -15.11
N LYS A 54 18.99 12.56 -14.24
CA LYS A 54 18.46 11.29 -13.74
C LYS A 54 17.72 11.52 -12.41
N PRO A 55 16.43 11.16 -12.28
CA PRO A 55 15.78 11.16 -10.99
C PRO A 55 16.40 10.07 -10.11
N VAL A 56 16.85 10.44 -8.92
CA VAL A 56 17.53 9.51 -7.99
C VAL A 56 16.75 9.27 -6.71
N ILE A 57 15.83 10.16 -6.37
CA ILE A 57 14.81 9.97 -5.32
C ILE A 57 13.55 10.70 -5.74
N MET A 58 12.40 10.13 -5.43
CA MET A 58 11.13 10.79 -5.61
C MET A 58 10.11 10.43 -4.54
N GLY A 59 9.15 11.30 -4.33
CA GLY A 59 8.04 11.01 -3.41
C GLY A 59 6.96 12.07 -3.46
N GLN A 60 5.70 11.63 -3.32
CA GLN A 60 4.56 12.50 -3.13
C GLN A 60 4.10 12.48 -1.68
N ALA A 61 3.78 13.64 -1.16
CA ALA A 61 3.44 13.82 0.23
C ALA A 61 2.17 14.66 0.39
N LYS A 62 1.37 14.29 1.37
CA LYS A 62 0.23 15.08 1.83
C LYS A 62 0.70 16.12 2.82
N ILE A 63 0.32 17.37 2.60
CA ILE A 63 0.77 18.52 3.37
C ILE A 63 -0.42 19.23 4.00
N LYS A 64 -0.32 19.51 5.28
CA LYS A 64 -1.27 20.36 6.00
C LYS A 64 -0.54 21.53 6.62
N GLU A 65 -0.80 22.73 6.15
CA GLU A 65 -0.25 23.96 6.71
C GLU A 65 -1.20 24.57 7.75
N ILE A 66 -0.64 25.12 8.79
CA ILE A 66 -1.33 25.99 9.76
C ILE A 66 -0.64 27.35 9.75
N LYS A 67 -1.13 28.22 8.88
CA LYS A 67 -0.48 29.53 8.58
C LYS A 67 -0.34 30.43 9.81
N THR A 68 -1.32 30.43 10.72
CA THR A 68 -1.35 31.30 11.92
C THR A 68 -0.14 31.10 12.84
N ILE A 69 0.41 29.89 12.91
CA ILE A 69 1.56 29.56 13.76
C ILE A 69 2.79 29.15 12.95
N SER A 70 2.77 29.37 11.64
CA SER A 70 3.85 28.93 10.73
C SER A 70 4.23 27.46 10.92
N ALA A 71 3.22 26.57 10.98
CA ALA A 71 3.43 25.12 11.18
C ALA A 71 3.03 24.32 9.96
N VAL A 72 3.72 23.18 9.76
CA VAL A 72 3.40 22.23 8.69
C VAL A 72 3.47 20.78 9.17
N PHE A 73 2.52 19.97 8.69
CA PHE A 73 2.50 18.51 8.84
C PHE A 73 2.62 17.88 7.49
N ILE A 74 3.62 17.01 7.32
CA ILE A 74 3.91 16.33 6.05
C ILE A 74 3.88 14.82 6.27
N TYR A 75 3.06 14.15 5.46
CA TYR A 75 2.94 12.70 5.49
C TYR A 75 3.17 12.11 4.11
N MET A 76 4.23 11.30 3.98
CA MET A 76 4.62 10.62 2.75
C MET A 76 4.40 9.12 2.91
N LYS A 77 3.31 8.64 2.31
CA LYS A 77 2.91 7.24 2.40
C LYS A 77 3.50 6.44 1.24
N GLY A 78 4.28 5.40 1.56
CA GLY A 78 4.93 4.56 0.55
C GLY A 78 6.21 5.14 -0.04
N GLY A 79 6.75 6.21 0.54
CA GLY A 79 7.94 6.90 0.05
C GLY A 79 8.80 7.53 1.15
N PRO A 80 9.92 8.19 0.78
CA PRO A 80 10.38 8.39 -0.59
C PRO A 80 10.89 7.09 -1.23
N LEU A 81 10.84 7.03 -2.58
CA LEU A 81 11.45 5.97 -3.38
C LEU A 81 12.91 6.35 -3.66
N TYR A 82 13.82 5.41 -3.47
CA TYR A 82 15.27 5.66 -3.62
C TYR A 82 16.05 4.47 -4.17
N ASN A 83 15.40 3.30 -4.32
CA ASN A 83 16.03 2.07 -4.79
C ASN A 83 16.12 2.04 -6.31
N LEU A 84 17.23 2.56 -6.83
CA LEU A 84 17.62 2.37 -8.22
C LEU A 84 18.42 1.07 -8.35
N SER A 85 18.34 0.42 -9.51
CA SER A 85 19.05 -0.84 -9.78
C SER A 85 20.59 -0.74 -9.76
N ASP A 86 21.16 0.47 -9.64
CA ASP A 86 22.58 0.71 -9.91
C ASP A 86 23.53 0.28 -8.79
N SER A 87 23.21 0.51 -7.52
CA SER A 87 24.02 0.09 -6.37
C SER A 87 23.40 0.54 -5.05
N GLU A 88 23.35 -0.36 -4.08
CA GLU A 88 22.86 -0.10 -2.71
C GLU A 88 23.61 1.08 -2.06
N LYS A 89 24.97 1.13 -2.18
CA LYS A 89 25.79 2.20 -1.63
C LYS A 89 25.43 3.58 -2.18
N LYS A 90 25.11 3.68 -3.49
CA LYS A 90 24.63 4.94 -4.09
C LYS A 90 23.24 5.32 -3.61
N ASN A 91 22.34 4.35 -3.51
CA ASN A 91 20.98 4.57 -3.05
C ASN A 91 20.96 5.16 -1.63
N VAL A 92 21.74 4.61 -0.71
CA VAL A 92 21.88 5.10 0.66
C VAL A 92 22.45 6.52 0.70
N LYS A 93 23.46 6.84 -0.14
CA LYS A 93 24.01 8.20 -0.28
C LYS A 93 22.98 9.21 -0.76
N TYR A 94 22.18 8.85 -1.75
CA TYR A 94 21.10 9.72 -2.25
C TYR A 94 20.01 9.89 -1.20
N LEU A 95 19.63 8.84 -0.47
CA LEU A 95 18.69 8.93 0.62
C LEU A 95 19.16 9.93 1.69
N LYS A 96 20.41 9.85 2.14
CA LYS A 96 21.01 10.81 3.09
C LYS A 96 20.91 12.25 2.58
N LYS A 97 21.31 12.46 1.33
CA LYS A 97 21.23 13.79 0.68
C LYS A 97 19.80 14.32 0.66
N TYR A 98 18.85 13.49 0.22
CA TYR A 98 17.44 13.87 0.14
C TYR A 98 16.85 14.24 1.52
N LEU A 99 17.08 13.41 2.54
CA LEU A 99 16.56 13.65 3.88
C LEU A 99 17.05 14.98 4.45
N ASN A 100 18.34 15.29 4.28
CA ASN A 100 18.92 16.56 4.74
C ASN A 100 18.37 17.76 3.94
N GLU A 101 18.32 17.68 2.62
CA GLU A 101 17.78 18.75 1.78
C GLU A 101 16.29 18.97 2.06
N PHE A 102 15.50 17.90 2.27
CA PHE A 102 14.09 17.99 2.57
C PHE A 102 13.84 18.69 3.91
N VAL A 103 14.55 18.27 4.95
CA VAL A 103 14.48 18.91 6.28
C VAL A 103 14.88 20.39 6.20
N ASN A 104 15.97 20.73 5.48
CA ASN A 104 16.40 22.12 5.32
C ASN A 104 15.36 22.96 4.55
N LEU A 105 14.76 22.41 3.49
CA LEU A 105 13.68 23.08 2.76
C LEU A 105 12.51 23.44 3.69
N ILE A 106 12.14 22.51 4.56
CA ILE A 106 11.02 22.73 5.50
C ILE A 106 11.38 23.69 6.61
N LYS A 107 12.59 23.57 7.21
CA LYS A 107 13.09 24.50 8.24
C LYS A 107 13.13 25.95 7.79
N ASN A 108 13.50 26.18 6.53
CA ASN A 108 13.59 27.52 5.96
C ASN A 108 12.21 28.18 5.76
N LYS A 109 11.14 27.36 5.65
CA LYS A 109 9.81 27.86 5.36
C LYS A 109 8.90 27.91 6.60
N TYR A 110 9.10 27.00 7.57
CA TYR A 110 8.18 26.86 8.71
C TYR A 110 8.93 26.84 10.04
N LYS A 111 8.37 27.53 11.05
CA LYS A 111 8.90 27.54 12.43
C LYS A 111 8.68 26.20 13.11
N LEU A 112 7.50 25.59 12.89
CA LEU A 112 7.12 24.32 13.48
C LEU A 112 6.81 23.31 12.38
N TYR A 113 7.33 22.08 12.50
CA TYR A 113 7.02 21.03 11.53
C TYR A 113 7.03 19.66 12.19
N TYR A 114 6.24 18.77 11.57
CA TYR A 114 6.27 17.35 11.82
C TYR A 114 6.25 16.61 10.47
N LEU A 115 7.25 15.80 10.23
CA LEU A 115 7.42 15.00 9.04
C LEU A 115 7.23 13.53 9.42
N ASN A 116 6.49 12.81 8.61
CA ASN A 116 6.31 11.37 8.77
C ASN A 116 6.39 10.68 7.40
N PHE A 117 7.40 9.83 7.24
CA PHE A 117 7.64 9.05 6.04
C PHE A 117 7.38 7.57 6.33
N GLN A 118 6.66 6.92 5.44
CA GLN A 118 6.42 5.49 5.46
C GLN A 118 7.14 4.85 4.27
N LEU A 119 8.35 4.35 4.48
CA LEU A 119 9.15 3.71 3.45
C LEU A 119 8.71 2.25 3.26
N THR A 120 8.44 1.86 2.03
CA THR A 120 8.03 0.50 1.64
C THR A 120 9.13 -0.29 0.91
N SER A 121 10.35 0.26 0.88
CA SER A 121 11.54 -0.51 0.55
C SER A 121 11.80 -1.58 1.61
N GLU A 122 12.47 -2.65 1.23
CA GLU A 122 12.86 -3.69 2.18
C GLU A 122 13.80 -3.13 3.24
N SER A 123 13.62 -3.59 4.51
CA SER A 123 14.41 -3.10 5.63
C SER A 123 15.85 -3.57 5.54
N GLY A 124 16.78 -2.61 5.54
CA GLY A 124 18.21 -2.82 5.63
C GLY A 124 18.83 -2.03 6.78
N VAL A 125 19.96 -2.48 7.29
CA VAL A 125 20.69 -1.81 8.38
C VAL A 125 21.21 -0.44 7.92
N ALA A 126 21.65 -0.33 6.68
CA ALA A 126 22.21 0.90 6.13
C ALA A 126 21.17 2.04 6.05
N GLU A 127 19.94 1.74 5.64
CA GLU A 127 18.84 2.70 5.59
C GLU A 127 18.47 3.21 6.98
N GLU A 128 18.34 2.29 7.95
CA GLU A 128 18.02 2.67 9.32
C GLU A 128 19.12 3.55 9.96
N LEU A 129 20.39 3.25 9.71
CA LEU A 129 21.50 4.07 10.18
C LEU A 129 21.45 5.48 9.58
N VAL A 130 21.27 5.60 8.27
CA VAL A 130 21.16 6.89 7.59
C VAL A 130 19.99 7.72 8.11
N LEU A 131 18.84 7.11 8.31
CA LEU A 131 17.69 7.81 8.89
C LEU A 131 18.02 8.38 10.27
N ARG A 132 18.66 7.57 11.15
CA ARG A 132 19.09 8.03 12.48
C ARG A 132 20.15 9.13 12.41
N GLU A 133 21.17 9.00 11.54
CA GLU A 133 22.20 10.02 11.31
C GLU A 133 21.60 11.35 10.83
N CYS A 134 20.50 11.32 10.07
CA CYS A 134 19.78 12.50 9.64
C CYS A 134 18.76 13.02 10.68
N GLY A 135 18.77 12.51 11.92
CA GLY A 135 17.90 12.95 13.01
C GLY A 135 16.48 12.39 12.95
N TRP A 136 16.22 11.40 12.10
CA TRP A 136 14.93 10.72 12.08
C TRP A 136 14.87 9.63 13.15
N SER A 137 13.66 9.35 13.63
CA SER A 137 13.42 8.31 14.63
C SER A 137 12.15 7.53 14.30
N LYS A 138 12.06 6.33 14.85
CA LYS A 138 10.79 5.58 14.83
C LYS A 138 9.73 6.34 15.65
N PRO A 139 8.46 6.42 15.20
CA PRO A 139 7.39 6.96 16.02
C PRO A 139 7.15 6.05 17.24
N ILE A 140 6.69 6.65 18.35
CA ILE A 140 6.33 5.90 19.57
C ILE A 140 5.20 4.90 19.25
N ILE A 141 4.30 5.30 18.35
CA ILE A 141 3.16 4.48 17.92
C ILE A 141 3.23 4.30 16.41
N GLU A 142 3.64 3.13 15.98
CA GLU A 142 3.56 2.74 14.57
C GLU A 142 2.10 2.60 14.14
N ARG A 143 1.74 3.28 13.05
CA ARG A 143 0.37 3.33 12.51
C ARG A 143 0.18 2.44 11.30
N SER A 144 1.24 2.06 10.65
CA SER A 144 1.23 1.22 9.45
C SER A 144 1.77 -0.16 9.73
N LEU A 145 1.23 -1.14 9.04
CA LEU A 145 1.80 -2.48 9.01
C LEU A 145 3.07 -2.45 8.15
N PHE A 146 4.17 -2.92 8.71
CA PHE A 146 5.49 -2.92 8.09
C PHE A 146 5.90 -4.31 7.56
N LEU A 147 4.98 -5.27 7.59
CA LEU A 147 5.16 -6.62 7.05
C LEU A 147 4.14 -6.89 5.95
N THR A 148 4.58 -7.54 4.89
CA THR A 148 3.72 -8.06 3.83
C THR A 148 4.22 -9.41 3.34
N TYR A 149 3.37 -10.17 2.62
CA TYR A 149 3.80 -11.27 1.76
C TYR A 149 3.75 -10.81 0.31
N ARG A 150 4.86 -10.97 -0.42
CA ARG A 150 4.95 -10.76 -1.87
C ARG A 150 4.99 -12.13 -2.56
N VAL A 151 4.03 -12.36 -3.43
CA VAL A 151 3.91 -13.58 -4.22
C VAL A 151 4.43 -13.30 -5.61
N GLN A 152 5.49 -14.01 -6.00
CA GLN A 152 5.99 -13.98 -7.37
C GLN A 152 4.98 -14.67 -8.28
N ILE A 153 4.59 -14.02 -9.38
CA ILE A 153 3.82 -14.66 -10.43
C ILE A 153 4.82 -15.25 -11.43
N TYR A 154 4.90 -16.57 -11.47
CA TYR A 154 5.89 -17.30 -12.29
C TYR A 154 5.43 -17.38 -13.74
N LYS A 155 6.39 -17.58 -14.65
CA LYS A 155 6.13 -17.83 -16.08
C LYS A 155 5.35 -19.13 -16.31
N ASP A 156 5.68 -20.17 -15.54
CA ASP A 156 4.85 -21.38 -15.45
C ASP A 156 3.92 -21.24 -14.24
N ILE A 157 2.64 -21.15 -14.50
CA ILE A 157 1.61 -21.01 -13.46
C ILE A 157 1.59 -22.20 -12.49
N ASN A 158 2.08 -23.38 -12.92
CA ASN A 158 2.17 -24.55 -12.05
C ASN A 158 3.18 -24.35 -10.91
N ASP A 159 4.19 -23.50 -11.10
CA ASP A 159 5.14 -23.19 -10.05
C ASP A 159 4.50 -22.35 -8.94
N ASN A 160 3.53 -21.48 -9.27
CA ASN A 160 2.70 -20.84 -8.26
C ASN A 160 1.88 -21.85 -7.46
N PHE A 161 1.29 -22.86 -8.12
CA PHE A 161 0.57 -23.92 -7.41
C PHE A 161 1.48 -24.73 -6.49
N LYS A 162 2.69 -25.06 -6.93
CA LYS A 162 3.70 -25.79 -6.13
C LYS A 162 4.17 -24.99 -4.92
N SER A 163 4.25 -23.65 -5.03
CA SER A 163 4.70 -22.76 -3.95
C SER A 163 3.71 -22.68 -2.78
N PHE A 164 2.44 -23.01 -2.96
CA PHE A 164 1.46 -23.00 -1.90
C PHE A 164 1.80 -24.02 -0.81
N ASP A 165 1.51 -23.67 0.46
CA ASP A 165 1.58 -24.61 1.59
C ASP A 165 0.73 -25.86 1.32
N PRO A 166 1.17 -27.08 1.74
CA PRO A 166 0.43 -28.32 1.51
C PRO A 166 -1.02 -28.26 2.03
N LYS A 167 -1.25 -27.70 3.19
CA LYS A 167 -2.61 -27.54 3.75
C LYS A 167 -3.44 -26.61 2.87
N TRP A 168 -2.84 -25.53 2.38
CA TRP A 168 -3.50 -24.56 1.49
C TRP A 168 -3.87 -25.19 0.14
N ARG A 169 -2.95 -25.98 -0.47
CA ARG A 169 -3.24 -26.76 -1.67
C ARG A 169 -4.40 -27.74 -1.47
N ASN A 170 -4.44 -28.43 -0.34
CA ASN A 170 -5.56 -29.35 -0.03
C ASN A 170 -6.90 -28.62 0.09
N GLN A 171 -6.90 -27.42 0.70
CA GLN A 171 -8.09 -26.57 0.75
C GLN A 171 -8.54 -26.10 -0.63
N LEU A 172 -7.58 -25.73 -1.49
CA LEU A 172 -7.86 -25.35 -2.88
C LEU A 172 -8.51 -26.51 -3.64
N ARG A 173 -7.94 -27.74 -3.58
CA ARG A 173 -8.52 -28.93 -4.24
C ARG A 173 -9.93 -29.25 -3.74
N ARG A 174 -10.23 -28.96 -2.48
CA ARG A 174 -11.61 -29.09 -1.94
C ARG A 174 -12.52 -28.01 -2.51
N ALA A 175 -12.05 -26.77 -2.60
CA ALA A 175 -12.80 -25.69 -3.19
C ALA A 175 -13.13 -25.94 -4.68
N GLU A 176 -12.20 -26.52 -5.44
CA GLU A 176 -12.38 -26.84 -6.88
C GLU A 176 -13.47 -27.87 -7.13
N LYS A 177 -13.90 -28.64 -6.10
CA LYS A 177 -15.06 -29.56 -6.22
C LYS A 177 -16.40 -28.86 -6.13
N VAL A 178 -16.43 -27.59 -5.74
CA VAL A 178 -17.64 -26.76 -5.67
C VAL A 178 -17.72 -25.89 -6.93
N ASN A 179 -18.88 -25.79 -7.50
CA ASN A 179 -19.06 -24.98 -8.71
C ASN A 179 -19.07 -23.49 -8.35
N HIS A 180 -17.90 -22.83 -8.48
CA HIS A 180 -17.71 -21.43 -8.24
C HIS A 180 -17.82 -20.62 -9.53
N TYR A 181 -18.53 -19.48 -9.47
CA TYR A 181 -18.59 -18.49 -10.54
C TYR A 181 -17.69 -17.30 -10.18
N PHE A 182 -16.93 -16.82 -11.16
CA PHE A 182 -15.96 -15.73 -11.01
C PHE A 182 -16.36 -14.56 -11.90
N GLU A 183 -16.57 -13.42 -11.30
CA GLU A 183 -16.94 -12.19 -12.01
C GLU A 183 -15.94 -11.08 -11.72
N TRP A 184 -15.37 -10.52 -12.77
CA TRP A 184 -14.43 -9.42 -12.71
C TRP A 184 -15.06 -8.14 -13.21
N GLY A 185 -14.84 -7.04 -12.52
CA GLY A 185 -15.31 -5.73 -12.95
C GLY A 185 -14.96 -4.63 -11.96
N ASN A 186 -15.23 -3.39 -12.37
CA ASN A 186 -15.04 -2.22 -11.53
C ASN A 186 -16.24 -1.26 -11.55
N SER A 187 -17.40 -1.68 -12.09
CA SER A 187 -18.61 -0.88 -12.05
C SER A 187 -19.16 -0.74 -10.64
N ASP A 188 -20.04 0.23 -10.44
CA ASP A 188 -20.69 0.46 -9.14
C ASP A 188 -21.46 -0.76 -8.63
N THR A 189 -21.97 -1.60 -9.53
CA THR A 189 -22.62 -2.87 -9.17
C THR A 189 -21.66 -3.81 -8.46
N TYR A 190 -20.45 -4.03 -8.99
CA TYR A 190 -19.43 -4.88 -8.35
C TYR A 190 -18.97 -4.30 -7.02
N ILE A 191 -18.76 -2.98 -6.97
CA ILE A 191 -18.37 -2.28 -5.74
C ILE A 191 -19.42 -2.45 -4.66
N LYS A 192 -20.70 -2.23 -4.96
CA LYS A 192 -21.81 -2.38 -4.00
C LYS A 192 -21.94 -3.83 -3.52
N ARG A 193 -21.83 -4.83 -4.42
CA ARG A 193 -21.86 -6.26 -4.05
C ARG A 193 -20.70 -6.58 -3.08
N TYR A 194 -19.50 -6.12 -3.40
CA TYR A 194 -18.34 -6.32 -2.54
C TYR A 194 -18.51 -5.66 -1.17
N ILE A 195 -18.91 -4.39 -1.09
CA ILE A 195 -19.13 -3.66 0.17
C ILE A 195 -20.17 -4.35 1.03
N ARG A 196 -21.27 -4.81 0.45
CA ARG A 196 -22.31 -5.56 1.18
C ARG A 196 -21.72 -6.80 1.85
N MET A 197 -20.96 -7.61 1.10
CA MET A 197 -20.33 -8.83 1.63
C MET A 197 -19.28 -8.50 2.70
N HIS A 198 -18.41 -7.52 2.46
CA HIS A 198 -17.39 -7.05 3.39
C HIS A 198 -18.02 -6.58 4.71
N ASN A 199 -19.01 -5.73 4.63
CA ASN A 199 -19.67 -5.16 5.81
C ASN A 199 -20.45 -6.23 6.60
N THR A 200 -21.08 -7.19 5.92
CA THR A 200 -21.71 -8.33 6.58
C THR A 200 -20.69 -9.14 7.39
N MET A 201 -19.52 -9.42 6.81
CA MET A 201 -18.44 -10.12 7.50
C MET A 201 -17.96 -9.38 8.75
N PHE A 202 -17.74 -8.06 8.66
CA PHE A 202 -17.24 -7.26 9.80
C PHE A 202 -18.34 -7.02 10.86
N LYS A 203 -19.61 -6.95 10.45
CA LYS A 203 -20.75 -6.91 11.38
C LYS A 203 -20.81 -8.19 12.22
N MET A 204 -20.69 -9.35 11.59
CA MET A 204 -20.67 -10.65 12.27
C MET A 204 -19.47 -10.77 13.24
N LYS A 205 -18.31 -10.25 12.88
CA LYS A 205 -17.13 -10.20 13.75
C LYS A 205 -17.21 -9.13 14.86
N LYS A 206 -18.30 -8.38 14.95
CA LYS A 206 -18.48 -7.24 15.87
C LYS A 206 -17.41 -6.13 15.72
N MET A 207 -16.85 -5.99 14.53
CA MET A 207 -15.75 -5.07 14.23
C MET A 207 -16.23 -3.91 13.33
N LYS A 208 -17.27 -3.20 13.74
CA LYS A 208 -17.96 -2.14 12.96
C LYS A 208 -17.02 -1.04 12.45
N LYS A 209 -15.91 -0.74 13.17
CA LYS A 209 -14.94 0.30 12.77
C LYS A 209 -14.21 -0.02 11.45
N PHE A 210 -14.25 -1.25 10.98
CA PHE A 210 -13.63 -1.66 9.71
C PHE A 210 -14.63 -1.75 8.55
N MET A 211 -15.89 -1.41 8.77
CA MET A 211 -16.88 -1.40 7.70
C MET A 211 -16.57 -0.30 6.70
N LEU A 212 -16.67 -0.63 5.42
CA LEU A 212 -16.47 0.30 4.32
C LEU A 212 -17.73 1.14 4.10
N LYS A 213 -17.53 2.40 3.78
CA LYS A 213 -18.59 3.26 3.24
C LYS A 213 -18.56 3.17 1.72
N ASP A 214 -19.71 3.30 1.06
CA ASP A 214 -19.79 3.28 -0.40
C ASP A 214 -18.87 4.33 -1.02
N VAL A 215 -18.82 5.52 -0.44
CA VAL A 215 -17.97 6.61 -0.90
C VAL A 215 -16.47 6.24 -0.93
N ASP A 216 -15.99 5.40 0.00
CA ASP A 216 -14.57 5.07 0.10
C ASP A 216 -14.05 4.33 -1.14
N LEU A 217 -14.80 3.35 -1.64
CA LEU A 217 -14.43 2.59 -2.85
C LEU A 217 -14.82 3.32 -4.14
N CYS A 218 -15.90 4.10 -4.13
CA CYS A 218 -16.28 4.92 -5.29
C CYS A 218 -15.23 6.00 -5.59
N GLU A 219 -14.74 6.70 -4.56
CA GLU A 219 -13.64 7.66 -4.72
C GLU A 219 -12.34 6.99 -5.19
N LEU A 220 -12.01 5.82 -4.63
CA LEU A 220 -10.87 5.04 -5.09
C LEU A 220 -11.00 4.68 -6.57
N LYS A 221 -12.16 4.20 -7.00
CA LYS A 221 -12.44 3.88 -8.40
C LYS A 221 -12.30 5.10 -9.32
N GLN A 222 -12.88 6.25 -8.93
CA GLN A 222 -12.83 7.48 -9.73
C GLN A 222 -11.40 7.89 -10.07
N ASN A 223 -10.47 7.73 -9.11
CA ASN A 223 -9.08 8.11 -9.30
C ASN A 223 -8.25 6.98 -9.95
N MET A 224 -8.46 5.74 -9.53
CA MET A 224 -7.68 4.59 -10.01
C MET A 224 -8.19 4.02 -11.34
N LYS A 225 -9.43 4.31 -11.72
CA LYS A 225 -10.06 3.87 -12.99
C LYS A 225 -9.83 2.36 -13.23
N ASP A 226 -9.23 2.01 -14.36
CA ASP A 226 -8.97 0.61 -14.75
C ASP A 226 -7.88 -0.07 -13.93
N HIS A 227 -7.09 0.70 -13.16
CA HIS A 227 -6.14 0.14 -12.20
C HIS A 227 -6.83 -0.52 -10.99
N MET A 228 -8.13 -0.25 -10.75
CA MET A 228 -8.90 -0.91 -9.71
C MET A 228 -9.79 -1.99 -10.32
N GLN A 229 -9.70 -3.21 -9.78
CA GLN A 229 -10.55 -4.34 -10.16
C GLN A 229 -11.16 -4.98 -8.92
N VAL A 230 -12.38 -5.47 -9.07
CA VAL A 230 -13.11 -6.23 -8.05
C VAL A 230 -13.34 -7.64 -8.61
N LEU A 231 -12.97 -8.65 -7.84
CA LEU A 231 -13.35 -10.04 -8.09
C LEU A 231 -14.47 -10.42 -7.12
N ILE A 232 -15.58 -10.90 -7.65
CA ILE A 232 -16.67 -11.54 -6.89
C ILE A 232 -16.68 -13.03 -7.20
N VAL A 233 -16.81 -13.84 -6.18
CA VAL A 233 -16.97 -15.29 -6.28
C VAL A 233 -18.33 -15.67 -5.73
N SER A 234 -19.12 -16.37 -6.55
CA SER A 234 -20.46 -16.80 -6.21
C SER A 234 -20.60 -18.33 -6.27
N VAL A 235 -21.50 -18.87 -5.44
CA VAL A 235 -21.94 -20.27 -5.48
C VAL A 235 -23.47 -20.27 -5.41
N ASN A 236 -24.12 -20.98 -6.32
CA ASN A 236 -25.59 -21.02 -6.41
C ASN A 236 -26.21 -19.60 -6.39
N ASN A 237 -25.68 -18.69 -7.21
CA ASN A 237 -26.11 -17.29 -7.33
C ASN A 237 -26.00 -16.45 -6.03
N LYS A 238 -25.21 -16.91 -5.04
CA LYS A 238 -24.93 -16.16 -3.82
C LYS A 238 -23.48 -15.76 -3.77
N ASP A 239 -23.20 -14.48 -3.52
CA ASP A 239 -21.83 -13.98 -3.32
C ASP A 239 -21.25 -14.58 -2.05
N VAL A 240 -20.10 -15.26 -2.16
CA VAL A 240 -19.50 -16.00 -1.04
C VAL A 240 -18.12 -15.49 -0.66
N SER A 241 -17.36 -14.96 -1.63
CA SER A 241 -16.04 -14.38 -1.40
C SER A 241 -15.77 -13.28 -2.43
N GLY A 242 -14.86 -12.37 -2.13
CA GLY A 242 -14.46 -11.34 -3.08
C GLY A 242 -13.27 -10.55 -2.60
N CYS A 243 -12.59 -9.88 -3.53
CA CYS A 243 -11.49 -9.00 -3.23
C CYS A 243 -11.47 -7.76 -4.13
N VAL A 244 -10.80 -6.72 -3.63
CA VAL A 244 -10.44 -5.52 -4.40
C VAL A 244 -8.94 -5.53 -4.57
N ILE A 245 -8.49 -5.41 -5.81
CA ILE A 245 -7.08 -5.29 -6.16
C ILE A 245 -6.83 -3.95 -6.86
N LEU A 246 -5.61 -3.45 -6.68
CA LEU A 246 -5.08 -2.36 -7.48
C LEU A 246 -3.94 -2.89 -8.34
N LEU A 247 -3.90 -2.44 -9.59
CA LEU A 247 -2.89 -2.80 -10.57
C LEU A 247 -2.04 -1.58 -10.87
N PHE A 248 -0.73 -1.75 -10.86
CA PHE A 248 0.18 -0.71 -11.32
C PHE A 248 1.41 -1.37 -11.96
N GLU A 249 1.54 -1.17 -13.27
CA GLU A 249 2.59 -1.78 -14.08
C GLU A 249 2.63 -3.32 -13.90
N LYS A 250 3.74 -3.85 -13.44
CA LYS A 250 3.95 -5.29 -13.24
C LYS A 250 3.60 -5.78 -11.84
N LYS A 251 2.95 -4.93 -11.01
CA LYS A 251 2.58 -5.26 -9.64
C LYS A 251 1.07 -5.17 -9.41
N ALA A 252 0.55 -6.10 -8.64
CA ALA A 252 -0.81 -6.10 -8.12
C ALA A 252 -0.81 -6.00 -6.59
N TYR A 253 -1.82 -5.35 -6.04
CA TYR A 253 -1.96 -5.10 -4.60
C TYR A 253 -3.33 -5.60 -4.12
N TYR A 254 -3.33 -6.54 -3.18
CA TYR A 254 -4.52 -7.14 -2.59
C TYR A 254 -5.06 -6.27 -1.46
N VAL A 255 -5.87 -5.26 -1.81
CA VAL A 255 -6.21 -4.16 -0.89
C VAL A 255 -7.27 -4.57 0.13
N TYR A 256 -8.33 -5.20 -0.33
CA TYR A 256 -9.42 -5.64 0.52
C TYR A 256 -9.86 -7.05 0.13
N ALA A 257 -10.28 -7.83 1.13
CA ALA A 257 -10.85 -9.15 0.93
C ALA A 257 -11.93 -9.45 1.94
N ALA A 258 -12.93 -10.18 1.51
CA ALA A 258 -14.01 -10.65 2.36
C ALA A 258 -14.46 -12.05 1.95
N SER A 259 -14.94 -12.81 2.94
CA SER A 259 -15.59 -14.09 2.73
C SER A 259 -16.65 -14.27 3.83
N ASN A 260 -17.86 -14.63 3.43
CA ASN A 260 -18.93 -14.94 4.38
C ASN A 260 -18.76 -16.37 4.95
N GLU A 261 -19.70 -16.82 5.76
CA GLU A 261 -19.65 -18.13 6.40
C GLU A 261 -19.68 -19.28 5.38
N LEU A 262 -20.56 -19.17 4.39
CA LEU A 262 -20.67 -20.15 3.30
C LEU A 262 -19.39 -20.20 2.48
N GLY A 263 -18.78 -19.04 2.17
CA GLY A 263 -17.49 -18.98 1.49
C GLY A 263 -16.35 -19.62 2.28
N ARG A 264 -16.39 -19.51 3.61
CA ARG A 264 -15.38 -20.20 4.45
C ARG A 264 -15.58 -21.73 4.45
N SER A 265 -16.82 -22.21 4.50
CA SER A 265 -17.13 -23.66 4.48
C SER A 265 -16.70 -24.30 3.15
N TYR A 266 -16.76 -23.56 2.04
CA TYR A 266 -16.36 -24.01 0.71
C TYR A 266 -14.89 -23.67 0.34
N TYR A 267 -14.12 -23.08 1.26
CA TYR A 267 -12.77 -22.59 0.96
C TYR A 267 -12.72 -21.62 -0.23
N SER A 268 -13.78 -20.83 -0.43
CA SER A 268 -13.91 -19.96 -1.60
C SER A 268 -12.81 -18.89 -1.69
N SER A 269 -12.19 -18.49 -0.57
CA SER A 269 -11.03 -17.59 -0.59
C SER A 269 -9.79 -18.22 -1.22
N ASN A 270 -9.63 -19.55 -1.15
CA ASN A 270 -8.49 -20.25 -1.76
C ASN A 270 -8.65 -20.26 -3.29
N VAL A 271 -9.81 -20.65 -3.79
CA VAL A 271 -10.06 -20.65 -5.25
C VAL A 271 -10.11 -19.23 -5.81
N MET A 272 -10.56 -18.24 -5.02
CA MET A 272 -10.51 -16.82 -5.38
C MET A 272 -9.07 -16.34 -5.62
N ILE A 273 -8.16 -16.63 -4.69
CA ILE A 273 -6.72 -16.28 -4.84
C ILE A 273 -6.12 -17.03 -6.03
N TRP A 274 -6.46 -18.30 -6.23
CA TRP A 274 -5.97 -19.06 -7.38
C TRP A 274 -6.47 -18.46 -8.70
N ASN A 275 -7.73 -18.07 -8.79
CA ASN A 275 -8.27 -17.35 -9.94
C ASN A 275 -7.60 -16.00 -10.15
N LEU A 276 -7.34 -15.26 -9.08
CA LEU A 276 -6.60 -14.00 -9.13
C LEU A 276 -5.18 -14.22 -9.70
N ILE A 277 -4.42 -15.18 -9.16
CA ILE A 277 -3.06 -15.47 -9.64
C ILE A 277 -3.06 -15.84 -11.12
N LYS A 278 -3.98 -16.70 -11.58
CA LYS A 278 -4.15 -17.02 -13.01
C LYS A 278 -4.42 -15.77 -13.84
N ARG A 279 -5.35 -14.92 -13.42
CA ARG A 279 -5.66 -13.68 -14.13
C ARG A 279 -4.45 -12.75 -14.20
N LEU A 280 -3.69 -12.61 -13.10
CA LEU A 280 -2.47 -11.79 -13.05
C LEU A 280 -1.38 -12.32 -13.98
N HIS A 281 -1.21 -13.65 -14.06
CA HIS A 281 -0.33 -14.32 -15.01
C HIS A 281 -0.70 -13.97 -16.46
N ASP A 282 -1.99 -14.11 -16.82
CA ASP A 282 -2.49 -13.88 -18.17
C ASP A 282 -2.28 -12.44 -18.66
N ILE A 283 -2.37 -11.46 -17.74
CA ILE A 283 -2.13 -10.04 -18.05
C ILE A 283 -0.67 -9.60 -17.86
N GLY A 284 0.24 -10.53 -17.56
CA GLY A 284 1.68 -10.30 -17.47
C GLY A 284 2.14 -9.50 -16.24
N VAL A 285 1.40 -9.59 -15.13
CA VAL A 285 1.82 -9.10 -13.82
C VAL A 285 2.86 -10.05 -13.22
N ASN A 286 3.90 -9.51 -12.59
CA ASN A 286 5.02 -10.30 -12.06
C ASN A 286 4.94 -10.51 -10.54
N GLU A 287 4.25 -9.63 -9.81
CA GLU A 287 4.22 -9.63 -8.35
C GLU A 287 2.83 -9.32 -7.83
N LEU A 288 2.37 -10.08 -6.83
CA LEU A 288 1.18 -9.80 -6.04
C LEU A 288 1.59 -9.49 -4.60
N ASP A 289 1.45 -8.24 -4.19
CA ASP A 289 1.62 -7.81 -2.80
C ASP A 289 0.30 -8.04 -2.04
N LEU A 290 0.35 -8.93 -1.04
CA LEU A 290 -0.81 -9.25 -0.22
C LEU A 290 -1.11 -8.17 0.83
N LEU A 291 -0.32 -7.11 0.87
CA LEU A 291 -0.39 -6.01 1.83
C LEU A 291 -0.42 -6.48 3.29
N GLY A 292 -0.36 -5.55 4.19
CA GLY A 292 -0.15 -5.70 5.62
C GLY A 292 -0.56 -7.02 6.26
N VAL A 293 0.40 -7.63 6.96
CA VAL A 293 0.18 -8.81 7.81
C VAL A 293 0.49 -8.46 9.26
N ASP A 294 -0.35 -8.95 10.16
CA ASP A 294 -0.17 -8.77 11.60
C ASP A 294 -0.44 -10.13 12.28
N PRO A 295 0.63 -10.87 12.68
CA PRO A 295 0.46 -12.17 13.30
C PRO A 295 -0.16 -12.10 14.70
N HIS A 296 -0.13 -10.93 15.34
CA HIS A 296 -0.68 -10.75 16.69
C HIS A 296 -2.17 -10.37 16.66
N LYS A 297 -2.55 -9.43 15.79
CA LYS A 297 -3.93 -8.90 15.73
C LYS A 297 -4.83 -9.63 14.74
N ASN A 298 -4.26 -10.29 13.73
CA ASN A 298 -5.01 -10.99 12.68
C ASN A 298 -4.38 -12.34 12.34
N TRP A 299 -4.36 -13.24 13.30
CA TRP A 299 -3.78 -14.59 13.18
C TRP A 299 -4.31 -15.36 11.96
N GLY A 300 -5.64 -15.38 11.76
CA GLY A 300 -6.25 -16.08 10.63
C GLY A 300 -5.84 -15.51 9.27
N GLY A 301 -5.80 -14.18 9.14
CA GLY A 301 -5.33 -13.50 7.93
C GLY A 301 -3.84 -13.72 7.67
N TYR A 302 -3.02 -13.72 8.71
CA TYR A 302 -1.59 -14.02 8.62
C TYR A 302 -1.35 -15.44 8.08
N HIS A 303 -1.99 -16.47 8.68
CA HIS A 303 -1.83 -17.85 8.22
C HIS A 303 -2.34 -18.10 6.82
N PHE A 304 -3.48 -17.46 6.46
CA PHE A 304 -4.01 -17.53 5.11
C PHE A 304 -3.00 -16.99 4.09
N LYS A 305 -2.46 -15.78 4.33
CA LYS A 305 -1.48 -15.14 3.44
C LYS A 305 -0.16 -15.93 3.38
N LYS A 306 0.33 -16.42 4.53
CA LYS A 306 1.52 -17.27 4.60
C LYS A 306 1.38 -18.52 3.74
N GLY A 307 0.21 -19.15 3.76
CA GLY A 307 -0.06 -20.39 3.01
C GLY A 307 -0.04 -20.21 1.47
N ILE A 308 -0.12 -18.98 0.96
CA ILE A 308 0.00 -18.68 -0.47
C ILE A 308 1.45 -18.82 -0.98
N GLY A 309 2.44 -18.94 -0.07
CA GLY A 309 3.83 -19.26 -0.43
C GLY A 309 4.67 -18.07 -0.93
N GLY A 310 4.25 -16.85 -0.64
CA GLY A 310 5.04 -15.66 -0.95
C GLY A 310 6.21 -15.42 0.01
N GLN A 311 7.12 -14.53 -0.37
CA GLN A 311 8.20 -14.05 0.49
C GLN A 311 7.64 -13.11 1.55
N LEU A 312 7.98 -13.34 2.82
CA LEU A 312 7.71 -12.37 3.89
C LEU A 312 8.71 -11.21 3.78
N VAL A 313 8.20 -10.01 3.59
CA VAL A 313 8.99 -8.79 3.44
C VAL A 313 8.73 -7.87 4.64
N LYS A 314 9.81 -7.40 5.25
CA LYS A 314 9.78 -6.34 6.26
C LYS A 314 10.21 -5.03 5.61
N PHE A 315 9.37 -4.02 5.73
CA PHE A 315 9.67 -2.67 5.24
C PHE A 315 10.56 -1.88 6.23
N VAL A 316 11.31 -0.90 5.72
CA VAL A 316 11.99 0.11 6.55
C VAL A 316 10.96 0.79 7.48
N GLY A 317 9.74 0.94 7.00
CA GLY A 317 8.60 1.32 7.80
C GLY A 317 8.48 2.80 8.06
N GLU A 318 7.86 3.13 9.20
CA GLU A 318 7.48 4.51 9.53
C GLU A 318 8.60 5.21 10.31
N TRP A 319 8.93 6.43 9.87
CA TRP A 319 9.94 7.30 10.47
C TRP A 319 9.42 8.72 10.59
N GLU A 320 9.82 9.41 11.66
CA GLU A 320 9.40 10.78 11.94
C GLU A 320 10.57 11.72 12.21
N HIS A 321 10.41 12.97 11.80
CA HIS A 321 11.30 14.07 12.12
C HIS A 321 10.47 15.32 12.50
N SER A 322 10.90 16.09 13.47
CA SER A 322 10.14 17.25 13.94
C SER A 322 11.04 18.41 14.32
N SER A 323 10.49 19.63 14.35
CA SER A 323 11.20 20.83 14.76
C SER A 323 11.65 20.80 16.22
N THR A 324 10.87 20.15 17.09
CA THR A 324 11.15 20.03 18.53
C THR A 324 10.63 18.71 19.08
N ASN A 325 11.19 18.25 20.21
CA ASN A 325 10.68 17.06 20.90
C ASN A 325 9.24 17.26 21.40
N PHE A 326 8.85 18.49 21.74
CA PHE A 326 7.47 18.81 22.13
C PHE A 326 6.48 18.49 21.00
N ILE A 327 6.75 18.95 19.78
CA ILE A 327 5.90 18.65 18.60
C ILE A 327 5.84 17.15 18.35
N LYS A 328 6.96 16.43 18.50
CA LYS A 328 7.02 15.00 18.38
C LYS A 328 6.07 14.28 19.36
N VAL A 329 6.19 14.60 20.64
CA VAL A 329 5.34 14.01 21.69
C VAL A 329 3.87 14.37 21.45
N LEU A 330 3.56 15.63 21.17
CA LEU A 330 2.20 16.10 20.88
C LEU A 330 1.57 15.30 19.73
N MET A 331 2.29 15.13 18.62
CA MET A 331 1.78 14.41 17.46
C MET A 331 1.57 12.92 17.77
N ASN A 332 2.49 12.27 18.47
CA ASN A 332 2.32 10.88 18.89
C ASN A 332 1.10 10.70 19.81
N THR A 333 0.89 11.63 20.75
CA THR A 333 -0.30 11.64 21.62
C THR A 333 -1.60 11.81 20.84
N LEU A 334 -1.66 12.77 19.90
CA LEU A 334 -2.83 12.98 19.06
C LEU A 334 -3.16 11.72 18.20
N PHE A 335 -2.14 11.02 17.72
CA PHE A 335 -2.34 9.77 16.99
C PHE A 335 -2.80 8.62 17.88
N PHE A 336 -2.34 8.58 19.13
CA PHE A 336 -2.82 7.61 20.12
C PHE A 336 -4.31 7.77 20.41
N LEU A 337 -4.75 9.00 20.64
CA LEU A 337 -6.16 9.31 20.95
C LEU A 337 -7.12 9.06 19.79
N ARG A 338 -6.62 8.95 18.55
CA ARG A 338 -7.44 8.66 17.35
C ARG A 338 -7.50 7.16 16.97
N LYS A 339 -6.80 6.30 17.68
CA LYS A 339 -6.81 4.84 17.49
C LYS A 339 -8.00 4.20 18.18
#